data_8697c07731fbc6eea8110ef0e7670c90
#
_entry.id   8697c07731fbc6eea8110ef0e7670c90
#
_cell.length_a   1.000
_cell.length_b   1.000
_cell.length_c   1.000
_cell.angle_alpha   90.00
_cell.angle_beta   90.00
_cell.angle_gamma   90.00
#
_symmetry.space_group_name_H-M   'P 1'
#
loop_
_entity.id
_entity.type
_entity.pdbx_description
1 polymer ?
#
loop_
_entity_poly.entity_id
_entity_poly.type
_entity_poly.pdbx_seq_one_letter_code
_entity_poly.pdbx_strand_id
1 'polypeptide(L)'
;MALGSALGIAAGACASDAIVSVPPDIQHRTVQVSVGQEIHITLGNVGPAEYESPPQISSPAISFLGVDVVPPFTPAGPTQQFRFKAVQRGVAAIHFRRLLGDSLVYTVDDTVVVR
;
A
#
# COMPACT_ATOMS: atom_id res chain seq x y z
N MET A 1 -23.66 16.03 26.45
CA MET A 1 -23.42 15.44 26.04
C MET A 1 -23.15 15.02 25.56
N ALA A 2 -23.37 15.17 25.39
CA ALA A 2 -22.93 14.63 24.70
C ALA A 2 -22.94 14.27 24.02
N LEU A 3 -23.00 14.56 23.74
CA LEU A 3 -22.81 14.02 22.92
C LEU A 3 -22.35 13.56 22.36
N GLY A 4 -22.33 13.84 22.42
CA GLY A 4 -21.60 13.26 21.79
C GLY A 4 -21.28 12.86 21.31
N SER A 5 -21.24 13.05 21.38
CA SER A 5 -20.69 12.44 20.77
C SER A 5 -20.45 11.92 20.26
N ALA A 6 -20.68 12.17 20.32
CA ALA A 6 -20.29 11.42 19.71
C ALA A 6 -20.18 11.03 19.06
N LEU A 7 -20.28 11.39 18.80
CA LEU A 7 -20.00 10.73 18.03
C LEU A 7 -19.40 10.29 17.49
N GLY A 8 -19.39 10.51 17.50
CA GLY A 8 -18.66 9.86 16.98
C GLY A 8 -18.41 9.37 16.51
N ILE A 9 -18.38 9.44 16.44
CA ILE A 9 -18.04 8.62 16.00
C ILE A 9 -17.71 8.16 15.40
N ALA A 10 -17.84 8.39 15.36
CA ALA A 10 -17.46 7.68 14.76
C ALA A 10 -17.12 7.21 14.24
N ALA A 11 -17.21 7.49 14.15
CA ALA A 11 -16.80 6.77 13.65
C ALA A 11 -16.51 6.22 13.21
N GLY A 12 -16.54 6.39 13.05
CA GLY A 12 -16.15 5.64 12.59
C GLY A 12 -15.86 5.30 12.01
N ALA A 13 -15.92 5.56 11.78
CA ALA A 13 -15.70 4.99 11.24
C ALA A 13 -15.11 4.51 10.91
N CYS A 14 -15.14 4.84 10.73
CA CYS A 14 -14.50 4.30 10.74
C CYS A 14 -13.77 3.30 10.89
N ALA A 15 -13.62 3.43 11.34
CA ALA A 15 -13.02 2.31 11.97
C ALA A 15 -13.17 1.09 11.18
N SER A 16 -14.25 1.05 10.55
CA SER A 16 -14.51 -0.01 9.63
C SER A 16 -13.43 -0.12 8.56
N ASP A 17 -12.70 0.94 8.38
CA ASP A 17 -11.70 0.97 7.35
C ASP A 17 -10.35 0.59 7.91
N ALA A 18 -10.26 -0.64 8.40
CA ALA A 18 -8.99 -1.19 8.85
C ALA A 18 -8.01 -1.36 7.70
N ILE A 19 -8.51 -1.41 6.47
CA ILE A 19 -7.71 -1.61 5.28
C ILE A 19 -7.94 -0.47 4.30
N VAL A 20 -6.85 0.13 3.84
CA VAL A 20 -6.88 1.12 2.77
C VAL A 20 -6.32 0.46 1.52
N SER A 21 -7.13 0.40 0.47
CA SER A 21 -6.75 -0.26 -0.78
C SER A 21 -6.35 0.76 -1.83
N VAL A 22 -5.22 0.52 -2.47
CA VAL A 22 -4.65 1.40 -3.48
C VAL A 22 -4.55 0.63 -4.80
N PRO A 23 -5.33 1.02 -5.82
CA PRO A 23 -5.35 0.30 -7.09
C PRO A 23 -4.12 0.63 -7.96
N PRO A 24 -3.85 -0.19 -8.99
CA PRO A 24 -2.61 -0.09 -9.77
C PRO A 24 -2.72 0.85 -10.97
N ASP A 25 -3.28 2.01 -10.81
CA ASP A 25 -3.58 2.86 -11.97
C ASP A 25 -2.65 4.05 -12.16
N ILE A 26 -1.81 4.38 -11.18
CA ILE A 26 -0.94 5.55 -11.24
C ILE A 26 0.46 5.18 -10.75
N GLN A 27 1.47 5.81 -11.35
CA GLN A 27 2.87 5.55 -11.02
C GLN A 27 3.34 6.27 -9.75
N HIS A 28 2.79 7.44 -9.48
CA HIS A 28 3.15 8.24 -8.31
C HIS A 28 1.87 8.64 -7.57
N ARG A 29 1.77 8.26 -6.31
CA ARG A 29 0.55 8.51 -5.52
C ARG A 29 0.90 8.93 -4.12
N THR A 30 -0.05 9.68 -3.51
CA THR A 30 0.00 9.98 -2.08
C THR A 30 -1.24 9.38 -1.43
N VAL A 31 -1.02 8.59 -0.39
CA VAL A 31 -2.08 7.88 0.33
C VAL A 31 -2.08 8.36 1.77
N GLN A 32 -3.24 8.72 2.30
CA GLN A 32 -3.37 9.15 3.68
C GLN A 32 -4.04 8.05 4.49
N VAL A 33 -3.42 7.70 5.61
CA VAL A 33 -3.91 6.63 6.48
C VAL A 33 -3.77 7.07 7.95
N SER A 34 -4.37 6.30 8.82
CA SER A 34 -4.25 6.49 10.27
C SER A 34 -3.42 5.37 10.88
N VAL A 35 -2.77 5.66 11.98
CA VAL A 35 -2.04 4.63 12.75
C VAL A 35 -2.98 3.47 13.05
N GLY A 36 -2.51 2.26 12.80
CA GLY A 36 -3.27 1.04 13.00
C GLY A 36 -3.91 0.46 11.75
N GLN A 37 -4.03 1.24 10.69
CA GLN A 37 -4.61 0.73 9.44
C GLN A 37 -3.60 -0.09 8.67
N GLU A 38 -4.10 -1.07 7.91
CA GLU A 38 -3.31 -1.77 6.90
C GLU A 38 -3.46 -1.04 5.57
N ILE A 39 -2.41 -1.09 4.78
CA ILE A 39 -2.39 -0.52 3.44
C ILE A 39 -2.13 -1.66 2.47
N HIS A 40 -3.03 -1.85 1.52
CA HIS A 40 -2.89 -2.88 0.48
C HIS A 40 -2.67 -2.17 -0.85
N ILE A 41 -1.45 -2.24 -1.35
CA ILE A 41 -1.08 -1.61 -2.63
C ILE A 41 -1.00 -2.70 -3.68
N THR A 42 -1.85 -2.59 -4.68
CA THR A 42 -1.94 -3.55 -5.76
C THR A 42 -1.17 -3.03 -6.96
N LEU A 43 -0.29 -3.84 -7.49
CA LEU A 43 0.52 -3.51 -8.67
C LEU A 43 0.35 -4.59 -9.72
N GLY A 44 0.05 -4.18 -10.94
CA GLY A 44 -0.06 -5.10 -12.06
C GLY A 44 1.30 -5.46 -12.61
N ASN A 45 1.50 -6.72 -12.91
CA ASN A 45 2.68 -7.20 -13.60
C ASN A 45 2.36 -7.47 -15.05
N VAL A 46 3.38 -7.33 -15.87
CA VAL A 46 3.29 -7.66 -17.30
C VAL A 46 4.44 -8.60 -17.62
N GLY A 47 4.09 -9.79 -18.10
CA GLY A 47 5.07 -10.79 -18.47
C GLY A 47 5.79 -11.37 -17.25
N PRO A 48 7.04 -11.82 -17.42
CA PRO A 48 7.78 -12.49 -16.35
C PRO A 48 8.43 -11.54 -15.34
N ALA A 49 8.34 -10.23 -15.54
CA ALA A 49 8.94 -9.28 -14.62
C ALA A 49 8.09 -9.20 -13.34
N GLU A 50 8.77 -9.06 -12.20
CA GLU A 50 8.12 -8.97 -10.88
C GLU A 50 8.65 -7.79 -10.10
N TYR A 51 7.79 -7.25 -9.23
CA TYR A 51 8.24 -6.23 -8.29
C TYR A 51 9.05 -6.88 -7.18
N GLU A 52 10.13 -6.21 -6.81
CA GLU A 52 11.03 -6.72 -5.78
C GLU A 52 10.34 -6.73 -4.39
N SER A 53 10.68 -7.71 -3.56
CA SER A 53 10.13 -7.85 -2.23
C SER A 53 11.27 -8.08 -1.24
N PRO A 54 11.36 -7.28 -0.18
CA PRO A 54 10.48 -6.14 0.14
C PRO A 54 10.78 -4.93 -0.75
N PRO A 55 9.83 -4.02 -0.91
CA PRO A 55 10.11 -2.75 -1.56
C PRO A 55 10.98 -1.88 -0.66
N GLN A 56 11.55 -0.82 -1.22
CA GLN A 56 12.35 0.13 -0.45
C GLN A 56 11.42 1.10 0.27
N ILE A 57 11.59 1.23 1.59
CA ILE A 57 10.75 2.07 2.45
C ILE A 57 11.64 3.07 3.16
N SER A 58 11.31 4.35 3.09
CA SER A 58 12.16 5.42 3.59
C SER A 58 12.04 5.72 5.08
N SER A 59 11.04 5.15 5.76
CA SER A 59 10.70 5.59 7.12
C SER A 59 10.05 4.44 7.90
N PRO A 60 10.24 4.41 9.23
CA PRO A 60 9.60 3.40 10.08
C PRO A 60 8.12 3.68 10.35
N ALA A 61 7.52 4.70 9.72
CA ALA A 61 6.10 4.99 9.91
C ALA A 61 5.21 3.86 9.46
N ILE A 62 5.68 3.05 8.50
CA ILE A 62 4.98 1.86 8.04
C ILE A 62 5.88 0.63 8.15
N SER A 63 5.25 -0.52 8.29
CA SER A 63 5.95 -1.81 8.37
C SER A 63 5.46 -2.69 7.23
N PHE A 64 6.37 -3.35 6.54
CA PHE A 64 6.03 -4.27 5.46
C PHE A 64 5.53 -5.59 6.04
N LEU A 65 4.37 -6.06 5.59
CA LEU A 65 3.79 -7.31 6.08
C LEU A 65 4.00 -8.47 5.12
N GLY A 66 4.02 -8.21 3.83
CA GLY A 66 4.20 -9.27 2.85
C GLY A 66 3.60 -8.91 1.51
N VAL A 67 3.75 -9.81 0.56
CA VAL A 67 3.20 -9.67 -0.79
C VAL A 67 2.48 -10.94 -1.19
N ASP A 68 1.32 -10.78 -1.82
CA ASP A 68 0.51 -11.88 -2.30
C ASP A 68 0.25 -11.72 -3.80
N VAL A 69 0.06 -12.83 -4.49
CA VAL A 69 -0.39 -12.84 -5.87
C VAL A 69 -1.91 -12.92 -5.84
N VAL A 70 -2.57 -11.96 -6.45
CA VAL A 70 -4.03 -11.81 -6.39
C VAL A 70 -4.62 -11.68 -7.79
N PRO A 71 -5.94 -11.95 -7.95
CA PRO A 71 -6.60 -11.73 -9.24
C PRO A 71 -6.55 -10.24 -9.64
N PRO A 72 -6.63 -9.95 -10.94
CA PRO A 72 -6.80 -10.92 -12.02
C PRO A 72 -5.51 -11.63 -12.38
N PHE A 73 -5.62 -12.91 -12.73
CA PHE A 73 -4.51 -13.70 -13.23
C PHE A 73 -4.60 -13.67 -14.75
N THR A 74 -3.99 -12.64 -15.34
CA THR A 74 -4.08 -12.44 -16.78
C THR A 74 -2.92 -13.13 -17.49
N PRO A 75 -3.05 -13.37 -18.80
CA PRO A 75 -1.91 -13.90 -19.57
C PRO A 75 -0.70 -12.97 -19.56
N ALA A 76 -0.93 -11.69 -19.27
CA ALA A 76 0.17 -10.72 -19.19
C ALA A 76 1.00 -10.86 -17.90
N GLY A 77 0.51 -11.61 -16.92
CA GLY A 77 1.21 -11.84 -15.67
C GLY A 77 0.31 -11.65 -14.46
N PRO A 78 0.78 -12.10 -13.30
CA PRO A 78 0.00 -11.98 -12.07
C PRO A 78 -0.02 -10.55 -11.56
N THR A 79 -1.02 -10.25 -10.73
CA THR A 79 -1.12 -9.00 -10.00
C THR A 79 -0.56 -9.23 -8.61
N GLN A 80 0.32 -8.34 -8.17
CA GLN A 80 0.91 -8.43 -6.83
C GLN A 80 0.25 -7.43 -5.90
N GLN A 81 -0.09 -7.87 -4.69
CA GLN A 81 -0.63 -7.00 -3.66
C GLN A 81 0.36 -6.94 -2.50
N PHE A 82 0.90 -5.75 -2.24
CA PHE A 82 1.84 -5.50 -1.16
C PHE A 82 1.08 -4.96 0.04
N ARG A 83 1.31 -5.56 1.20
CA ARG A 83 0.60 -5.22 2.43
C ARG A 83 1.55 -4.58 3.43
N PHE A 84 1.09 -3.48 4.02
CA PHE A 84 1.83 -2.72 5.02
C PHE A 84 0.93 -2.40 6.20
N LYS A 85 1.54 -2.08 7.33
CA LYS A 85 0.84 -1.60 8.52
C LYS A 85 1.32 -0.21 8.86
N ALA A 86 0.40 0.72 9.10
CA ALA A 86 0.75 2.04 9.60
C ALA A 86 0.98 1.92 11.10
N VAL A 87 2.22 2.13 11.56
CA VAL A 87 2.61 1.86 12.94
C VAL A 87 2.88 3.10 13.75
N GLN A 88 3.22 4.20 13.11
CA GLN A 88 3.43 5.48 13.79
C GLN A 88 3.21 6.64 12.84
N ARG A 89 2.96 7.82 13.40
CA ARG A 89 2.78 9.03 12.60
C ARG A 89 4.05 9.35 11.83
N GLY A 90 3.87 9.86 10.63
CA GLY A 90 5.00 10.25 9.79
C GLY A 90 4.68 10.08 8.32
N VAL A 91 5.71 10.25 7.52
CA VAL A 91 5.62 10.12 6.06
C VAL A 91 6.61 9.06 5.62
N ALA A 92 6.15 8.12 4.82
CA ALA A 92 6.99 7.07 4.27
C ALA A 92 6.88 7.08 2.76
N ALA A 93 8.01 7.05 2.07
CA ALA A 93 8.06 6.83 0.64
C ALA A 93 8.31 5.35 0.41
N ILE A 94 7.55 4.77 -0.52
CA ILE A 94 7.72 3.37 -0.91
C ILE A 94 8.15 3.37 -2.37
N HIS A 95 9.30 2.76 -2.63
CA HIS A 95 9.84 2.65 -3.97
C HIS A 95 9.77 1.21 -4.41
N PHE A 96 8.93 0.94 -5.41
CA PHE A 96 8.77 -0.39 -5.99
C PHE A 96 9.57 -0.47 -7.27
N ARG A 97 10.37 -1.53 -7.40
CA ARG A 97 11.16 -1.78 -8.59
C ARG A 97 10.72 -3.09 -9.22
N ARG A 98 10.34 -3.04 -10.48
CA ARG A 98 9.98 -4.25 -11.22
C ARG A 98 11.19 -4.70 -12.01
N LEU A 99 11.57 -5.95 -11.79
CA LEU A 99 12.80 -6.51 -12.35
C LEU A 99 12.49 -7.69 -13.25
N LEU A 100 13.24 -7.78 -14.32
CA LEU A 100 13.30 -8.97 -15.17
C LEU A 100 14.73 -9.51 -15.04
N GLY A 101 14.90 -10.55 -14.21
CA GLY A 101 16.22 -10.96 -13.78
C GLY A 101 16.90 -9.81 -13.05
N ASP A 102 18.05 -9.36 -13.54
CA ASP A 102 18.77 -8.23 -12.93
C ASP A 102 18.44 -6.89 -13.58
N SER A 103 17.56 -6.89 -14.57
CA SER A 103 17.25 -5.67 -15.32
C SER A 103 16.05 -4.95 -14.74
N LEU A 104 16.23 -3.67 -14.42
CA LEU A 104 15.13 -2.81 -13.97
C LEU A 104 14.30 -2.40 -15.18
N VAL A 105 13.00 -2.72 -15.15
CA VAL A 105 12.11 -2.44 -16.27
C VAL A 105 11.03 -1.39 -15.93
N TYR A 106 10.74 -1.15 -14.64
CA TYR A 106 9.72 -0.19 -14.27
C TYR A 106 9.83 0.15 -12.79
N THR A 107 9.40 1.35 -12.43
CA THR A 107 9.35 1.79 -11.02
C THR A 107 8.01 2.42 -10.71
N VAL A 108 7.59 2.27 -9.45
CA VAL A 108 6.40 2.94 -8.91
C VAL A 108 6.80 3.56 -7.58
N ASP A 109 6.43 4.81 -7.37
CA ASP A 109 6.71 5.52 -6.13
C ASP A 109 5.41 5.95 -5.47
N ASP A 110 5.19 5.50 -4.26
CA ASP A 110 4.04 5.88 -3.47
C ASP A 110 4.50 6.58 -2.20
N THR A 111 3.75 7.59 -1.77
CA THR A 111 4.00 8.28 -0.51
C THR A 111 2.83 7.99 0.41
N VAL A 112 3.12 7.52 1.61
CA VAL A 112 2.12 7.24 2.63
C VAL A 112 2.26 8.25 3.75
N VAL A 113 1.18 8.98 4.01
CA VAL A 113 1.12 9.94 5.12
C VAL A 113 0.31 9.29 6.23
N VAL A 114 0.95 9.03 7.36
CA VAL A 114 0.31 8.42 8.53
C VAL A 114 0.00 9.51 9.55
N ARG A 115 -1.24 9.59 9.92
CA ARG A 115 -1.70 10.58 10.89
C ARG A 115 -2.01 9.97 12.23
#